data_a5932130585277f0dfc608d028a156a0
#
_entry.id   a5932130585277f0dfc608d028a156a0
#
_cell.length_a   1.000
_cell.length_b   1.000
_cell.length_c   1.000
_cell.angle_alpha   90.00
_cell.angle_beta   90.00
_cell.angle_gamma   90.00
#
_symmetry.space_group_name_H-M   'P 1'
#
loop_
_entity.id
_entity.type
_entity.pdbx_description
1 polymer ?
#
loop_
_entity_poly.entity_id
_entity_poly.type
_entity_poly.pdbx_seq_one_letter_code
_entity_poly.pdbx_strand_id
1 'polypeptide(L)'
;RQYDAPFGTVYSTNITPDTKTGIGGWTDEQIIKAIRLGRRPNGERILPVHPFTSFNGMAEEDLAALVAFLRSVQPVNRPNTPKKITVPMFESVFLPAWLMAFAATETPPPAAPVAGVARGEYLVRAVGHCGECHTPRSAMTMAVDNSRFLAGNPKKTGPEGQATPNITPDKTTGLGDWTEEQIVTYLGTGKRPDGDVAGGFMEEGIQGTLAGFKDMTKADLQAIARYLKSIPAVTNKIE
;
A
#
# COMPACT_ATOMS: atom_id res chain seq x y z
N ARG A 1 -9.38 -10.06 -7.50
CA ARG A 1 -8.74 -9.27 -8.57
C ARG A 1 -7.56 -10.05 -9.15
N GLN A 2 -7.30 -9.89 -10.44
CA GLN A 2 -6.14 -10.43 -11.13
C GLN A 2 -5.07 -9.33 -11.24
N TYR A 3 -3.80 -9.73 -11.08
CA TYR A 3 -2.62 -8.89 -11.30
C TYR A 3 -1.65 -9.61 -12.22
N ASP A 4 -1.32 -9.01 -13.33
CA ASP A 4 -0.32 -9.52 -14.26
C ASP A 4 1.02 -8.85 -13.98
N ALA A 5 2.05 -9.68 -13.82
CA ALA A 5 3.41 -9.25 -13.50
C ALA A 5 4.40 -9.97 -14.44
N PRO A 6 5.63 -9.46 -14.59
CA PRO A 6 6.64 -10.09 -15.46
C PRO A 6 6.94 -11.56 -15.14
N PHE A 7 6.67 -11.97 -13.91
CA PHE A 7 6.90 -13.35 -13.44
C PHE A 7 5.66 -14.26 -13.50
N GLY A 8 4.50 -13.73 -13.92
CA GLY A 8 3.27 -14.49 -14.02
C GLY A 8 2.04 -13.74 -13.54
N THR A 9 0.94 -14.46 -13.39
CA THR A 9 -0.35 -13.91 -12.95
C THR A 9 -0.64 -14.30 -11.49
N VAL A 10 -1.02 -13.32 -10.68
CA VAL A 10 -1.42 -13.49 -9.28
C VAL A 10 -2.86 -13.04 -9.10
N TYR A 11 -3.53 -13.62 -8.10
CA TYR A 11 -4.93 -13.31 -7.79
C TYR A 11 -5.07 -12.90 -6.33
N SER A 12 -5.94 -11.90 -6.06
CA SER A 12 -6.35 -11.59 -4.69
C SER A 12 -6.98 -12.83 -4.05
N THR A 13 -6.56 -13.14 -2.85
CA THR A 13 -7.09 -14.28 -2.09
C THR A 13 -8.23 -13.86 -1.18
N ASN A 14 -9.04 -14.83 -0.76
CA ASN A 14 -10.09 -14.63 0.21
C ASN A 14 -9.49 -14.34 1.59
N ILE A 15 -9.71 -13.14 2.11
CA ILE A 15 -9.27 -12.71 3.44
C ILE A 15 -10.44 -12.54 4.42
N THR A 16 -11.63 -13.04 4.06
CA THR A 16 -12.77 -13.08 4.98
C THR A 16 -12.59 -14.20 6.02
N PRO A 17 -13.30 -14.16 7.16
CA PRO A 17 -13.20 -15.18 8.20
C PRO A 17 -13.92 -16.50 7.85
N ASP A 18 -14.05 -16.82 6.56
CA ASP A 18 -14.50 -18.15 6.14
C ASP A 18 -13.45 -19.21 6.48
N THR A 19 -13.86 -20.28 7.17
CA THR A 19 -12.94 -21.30 7.68
C THR A 19 -12.43 -22.27 6.62
N LYS A 20 -13.10 -22.34 5.45
CA LYS A 20 -12.75 -23.27 4.37
C LYS A 20 -11.90 -22.61 3.29
N THR A 21 -12.22 -21.40 2.92
CA THR A 21 -11.63 -20.72 1.75
C THR A 21 -10.93 -19.42 2.10
N GLY A 22 -11.14 -18.88 3.29
CA GLY A 22 -10.58 -17.63 3.79
C GLY A 22 -9.53 -17.84 4.89
N ILE A 23 -9.44 -16.85 5.79
CA ILE A 23 -8.48 -16.85 6.91
C ILE A 23 -9.12 -17.23 8.25
N GLY A 24 -10.37 -17.72 8.26
CA GLY A 24 -11.12 -18.01 9.48
C GLY A 24 -10.50 -19.12 10.35
N GLY A 25 -9.75 -20.05 9.76
CA GLY A 25 -9.01 -21.09 10.48
C GLY A 25 -7.62 -20.69 10.98
N TRP A 26 -7.16 -19.43 10.72
CA TRP A 26 -5.84 -18.95 11.14
C TRP A 26 -5.89 -18.35 12.54
N THR A 27 -4.79 -18.44 13.31
CA THR A 27 -4.67 -17.67 14.55
C THR A 27 -4.39 -16.20 14.25
N ASP A 28 -4.55 -15.32 15.23
CA ASP A 28 -4.27 -13.89 15.05
C ASP A 28 -2.79 -13.64 14.76
N GLU A 29 -1.87 -14.39 15.41
CA GLU A 29 -0.45 -14.32 15.10
C GLU A 29 -0.14 -14.78 13.66
N GLN A 30 -0.86 -15.75 13.14
CA GLN A 30 -0.69 -16.20 11.75
C GLN A 30 -1.15 -15.12 10.76
N ILE A 31 -2.25 -14.44 11.06
CA ILE A 31 -2.74 -13.31 10.26
C ILE A 31 -1.73 -12.15 10.30
N ILE A 32 -1.25 -11.77 11.50
CA ILE A 32 -0.23 -10.73 11.67
C ILE A 32 1.06 -11.09 10.91
N LYS A 33 1.51 -12.33 10.99
CA LYS A 33 2.69 -12.80 10.23
C LYS A 33 2.48 -12.70 8.72
N ALA A 34 1.29 -13.00 8.23
CA ALA A 34 0.97 -12.88 6.82
C ALA A 34 0.99 -11.41 6.36
N ILE A 35 0.44 -10.51 7.17
CA ILE A 35 0.42 -9.07 6.90
C ILE A 35 1.84 -8.50 6.92
N ARG A 36 2.60 -8.71 7.98
CA ARG A 36 3.92 -8.10 8.20
C ARG A 36 5.04 -8.72 7.39
N LEU A 37 5.06 -10.04 7.30
CA LEU A 37 6.22 -10.80 6.80
C LEU A 37 5.93 -11.50 5.47
N GLY A 38 4.71 -11.37 4.96
CA GLY A 38 4.31 -12.06 3.73
C GLY A 38 4.42 -13.60 3.86
N ARG A 39 4.10 -14.17 5.02
CA ARG A 39 4.20 -15.63 5.26
C ARG A 39 2.87 -16.22 5.69
N ARG A 40 2.42 -17.21 4.95
CA ARG A 40 1.23 -18.02 5.27
C ARG A 40 1.52 -19.06 6.35
N PRO A 41 0.49 -19.59 7.04
CA PRO A 41 0.65 -20.65 8.06
C PRO A 41 1.35 -21.92 7.55
N ASN A 42 1.17 -22.24 6.26
CA ASN A 42 1.83 -23.37 5.61
C ASN A 42 3.30 -23.09 5.19
N GLY A 43 3.85 -21.92 5.55
CA GLY A 43 5.20 -21.49 5.19
C GLY A 43 5.34 -20.87 3.80
N GLU A 44 4.29 -20.89 2.97
CA GLU A 44 4.30 -20.27 1.64
C GLU A 44 4.51 -18.75 1.74
N ARG A 45 5.33 -18.21 0.85
CA ARG A 45 5.50 -16.75 0.74
C ARG A 45 4.35 -16.11 -0.04
N ILE A 46 3.88 -14.98 0.49
CA ILE A 46 3.02 -14.07 -0.24
C ILE A 46 3.92 -13.21 -1.12
N LEU A 47 3.53 -13.02 -2.38
CA LEU A 47 4.31 -12.25 -3.34
C LEU A 47 4.24 -10.74 -3.01
N PRO A 48 5.26 -9.94 -3.38
CA PRO A 48 5.34 -8.51 -3.05
C PRO A 48 4.35 -7.61 -3.80
N VAL A 49 3.32 -8.17 -4.41
CA VAL A 49 2.06 -7.48 -4.76
C VAL A 49 1.28 -7.12 -3.49
N HIS A 50 1.45 -7.89 -2.41
CA HIS A 50 1.04 -7.52 -1.07
C HIS A 50 2.16 -6.71 -0.40
N PRO A 51 1.93 -5.47 0.04
CA PRO A 51 2.97 -4.56 0.52
C PRO A 51 3.41 -4.86 1.96
N PHE A 52 3.81 -6.11 2.22
CA PHE A 52 4.20 -6.55 3.57
C PHE A 52 5.43 -5.79 4.10
N THR A 53 6.28 -5.27 3.23
CA THR A 53 7.44 -4.45 3.62
C THR A 53 7.02 -3.14 4.28
N SER A 54 5.97 -2.51 3.76
CA SER A 54 5.35 -1.33 4.35
C SER A 54 4.55 -1.69 5.60
N PHE A 55 3.70 -2.70 5.54
CA PHE A 55 2.89 -3.15 6.68
C PHE A 55 3.71 -3.64 7.87
N ASN A 56 4.97 -4.05 7.65
CA ASN A 56 5.87 -4.34 8.78
C ASN A 56 6.08 -3.14 9.70
N GLY A 57 5.93 -1.91 9.18
CA GLY A 57 5.97 -0.68 9.95
C GLY A 57 4.75 -0.39 10.81
N MET A 58 3.67 -1.19 10.75
CA MET A 58 2.49 -0.97 11.58
C MET A 58 2.76 -1.30 13.06
N ALA A 59 2.26 -0.46 13.96
CA ALA A 59 2.29 -0.71 15.39
C ALA A 59 1.41 -1.93 15.77
N GLU A 60 1.71 -2.56 16.89
CA GLU A 60 1.01 -3.78 17.33
C GLU A 60 -0.49 -3.54 17.55
N GLU A 61 -0.86 -2.40 18.14
CA GLU A 61 -2.25 -2.05 18.40
C GLU A 61 -3.05 -1.87 17.10
N ASP A 62 -2.46 -1.27 16.05
CA ASP A 62 -3.13 -1.09 14.77
C ASP A 62 -3.26 -2.43 14.02
N LEU A 63 -2.28 -3.32 14.15
CA LEU A 63 -2.40 -4.68 13.62
C LEU A 63 -3.48 -5.49 14.34
N ALA A 64 -3.55 -5.39 15.67
CA ALA A 64 -4.61 -6.04 16.45
C ALA A 64 -6.00 -5.52 16.04
N ALA A 65 -6.13 -4.20 15.84
CA ALA A 65 -7.36 -3.59 15.34
C ALA A 65 -7.72 -4.07 13.93
N LEU A 66 -6.73 -4.17 13.03
CA LEU A 66 -6.93 -4.71 11.66
C LEU A 66 -7.37 -6.17 11.70
N VAL A 67 -6.76 -7.01 12.56
CA VAL A 67 -7.17 -8.42 12.72
C VAL A 67 -8.60 -8.50 13.26
N ALA A 68 -8.95 -7.69 14.28
CA ALA A 68 -10.31 -7.63 14.81
C ALA A 68 -11.32 -7.23 13.71
N PHE A 69 -10.98 -6.24 12.87
CA PHE A 69 -11.80 -5.86 11.72
C PHE A 69 -11.96 -7.03 10.73
N LEU A 70 -10.89 -7.70 10.33
CA LEU A 70 -10.95 -8.84 9.42
C LEU A 70 -11.78 -10.01 9.98
N ARG A 71 -11.80 -10.18 11.31
CA ARG A 71 -12.66 -11.16 11.99
C ARG A 71 -14.14 -10.77 11.99
N SER A 72 -14.45 -9.48 11.94
CA SER A 72 -15.81 -8.97 12.02
C SER A 72 -16.55 -8.93 10.68
N VAL A 73 -15.82 -8.98 9.54
CA VAL A 73 -16.47 -8.94 8.23
C VAL A 73 -17.22 -10.24 7.94
N GLN A 74 -18.24 -10.18 7.09
CA GLN A 74 -19.02 -11.35 6.72
C GLN A 74 -18.16 -12.43 6.06
N PRO A 75 -18.19 -13.70 6.50
CA PRO A 75 -17.49 -14.78 5.85
C PRO A 75 -18.10 -15.05 4.46
N VAL A 76 -17.24 -15.18 3.46
CA VAL A 76 -17.62 -15.49 2.09
C VAL A 76 -16.94 -16.80 1.68
N ASN A 77 -17.72 -17.82 1.39
CA ASN A 77 -17.19 -19.09 0.88
C ASN A 77 -16.87 -18.93 -0.62
N ARG A 78 -15.62 -18.65 -0.93
CA ARG A 78 -15.11 -18.50 -2.31
C ARG A 78 -13.71 -19.10 -2.40
N PRO A 79 -13.51 -20.19 -3.15
CA PRO A 79 -12.19 -20.76 -3.38
C PRO A 79 -11.23 -19.78 -4.02
N ASN A 80 -9.98 -19.82 -3.59
CA ASN A 80 -8.92 -18.99 -4.16
C ASN A 80 -8.49 -19.52 -5.53
N THR A 81 -8.28 -18.61 -6.48
CA THR A 81 -7.67 -18.97 -7.76
C THR A 81 -6.16 -19.14 -7.57
N PRO A 82 -5.57 -20.27 -7.99
CA PRO A 82 -4.13 -20.47 -7.90
C PRO A 82 -3.36 -19.45 -8.74
N LYS A 83 -2.24 -18.93 -8.20
CA LYS A 83 -1.30 -18.12 -8.97
C LYS A 83 -0.67 -18.93 -10.11
N LYS A 84 -0.30 -18.28 -11.19
CA LYS A 84 0.37 -18.87 -12.36
C LYS A 84 1.74 -18.25 -12.53
N ILE A 85 2.77 -18.85 -11.97
CA ILE A 85 4.16 -18.38 -12.11
C ILE A 85 4.77 -19.00 -13.36
N THR A 86 5.28 -18.16 -14.25
CA THR A 86 5.84 -18.55 -15.55
C THR A 86 7.37 -18.61 -15.55
N VAL A 87 8.01 -17.95 -14.58
CA VAL A 87 9.48 -17.95 -14.44
C VAL A 87 9.92 -19.13 -13.55
N PRO A 88 10.72 -20.07 -14.08
CA PRO A 88 11.24 -21.20 -13.29
C PRO A 88 12.02 -20.72 -12.05
N MET A 89 11.91 -21.44 -10.96
CA MET A 89 12.57 -21.15 -9.66
C MET A 89 12.32 -19.73 -9.11
N PHE A 90 11.29 -19.03 -9.60
CA PHE A 90 11.00 -17.66 -9.15
C PHE A 90 10.84 -17.58 -7.64
N GLU A 91 10.01 -18.42 -7.05
CA GLU A 91 9.69 -18.35 -5.61
C GLU A 91 10.79 -18.94 -4.71
N SER A 92 11.57 -19.89 -5.22
CA SER A 92 12.60 -20.57 -4.43
C SER A 92 13.97 -19.90 -4.48
N VAL A 93 14.29 -19.19 -5.56
CA VAL A 93 15.61 -18.57 -5.79
C VAL A 93 15.50 -17.06 -6.03
N PHE A 94 14.77 -16.67 -7.08
CA PHE A 94 14.77 -15.26 -7.50
C PHE A 94 14.09 -14.33 -6.49
N LEU A 95 12.92 -14.69 -5.98
CA LEU A 95 12.20 -13.85 -5.01
C LEU A 95 12.96 -13.70 -3.68
N PRO A 96 13.54 -14.74 -3.06
CA PRO A 96 14.36 -14.57 -1.86
C PRO A 96 15.58 -13.67 -2.09
N ALA A 97 16.27 -13.83 -3.20
CA ALA A 97 17.44 -13.00 -3.55
C ALA A 97 17.02 -11.54 -3.78
N TRP A 98 15.91 -11.31 -4.48
CA TRP A 98 15.37 -9.97 -4.72
C TRP A 98 14.94 -9.29 -3.41
N LEU A 99 14.24 -10.01 -2.54
CA LEU A 99 13.85 -9.49 -1.22
C LEU A 99 15.05 -9.10 -0.37
N MET A 100 16.11 -9.91 -0.39
CA MET A 100 17.35 -9.62 0.35
C MET A 100 18.08 -8.39 -0.21
N ALA A 101 18.07 -8.21 -1.53
CA ALA A 101 18.82 -7.14 -2.18
C ALA A 101 18.07 -5.80 -2.24
N PHE A 102 16.74 -5.82 -2.34
CA PHE A 102 15.97 -4.64 -2.73
C PHE A 102 14.76 -4.33 -1.84
N ALA A 103 14.29 -5.26 -1.01
CA ALA A 103 13.13 -5.01 -0.18
C ALA A 103 13.52 -4.27 1.10
N ALA A 104 13.51 -2.94 1.06
CA ALA A 104 13.55 -2.14 2.27
C ALA A 104 12.27 -2.39 3.09
N THR A 105 12.43 -2.74 4.35
CA THR A 105 11.32 -3.05 5.24
C THR A 105 11.18 -1.95 6.28
N GLU A 106 9.97 -1.40 6.43
CA GLU A 106 9.67 -0.42 7.47
C GLU A 106 9.83 -1.08 8.86
N THR A 107 10.21 -0.29 9.85
CA THR A 107 10.36 -0.75 11.23
C THR A 107 9.17 -0.28 12.06
N PRO A 108 8.49 -1.17 12.81
CA PRO A 108 7.36 -0.75 13.63
C PRO A 108 7.81 0.18 14.75
N PRO A 109 7.07 1.27 15.02
CA PRO A 109 7.29 2.07 16.21
C PRO A 109 6.83 1.29 17.46
N PRO A 110 7.34 1.64 18.66
CA PRO A 110 6.87 1.02 19.92
C PRO A 110 5.38 1.27 20.19
N ALA A 111 4.83 2.38 19.69
CA ALA A 111 3.41 2.70 19.66
C ALA A 111 3.10 3.56 18.45
N ALA A 112 1.86 3.51 17.94
CA ALA A 112 1.44 4.35 16.83
C ALA A 112 1.50 5.84 17.23
N PRO A 113 2.17 6.71 16.42
CA PRO A 113 2.15 8.13 16.68
C PRO A 113 0.71 8.67 16.66
N VAL A 114 0.36 9.52 17.63
CA VAL A 114 -1.03 9.94 17.84
C VAL A 114 -1.42 11.21 17.08
N ALA A 115 -0.45 12.05 16.65
CA ALA A 115 -0.74 13.32 16.00
C ALA A 115 0.45 13.87 15.20
N GLY A 116 0.20 14.95 14.45
CA GLY A 116 1.21 15.75 13.78
C GLY A 116 1.89 15.08 12.60
N VAL A 117 3.07 15.56 12.25
CA VAL A 117 3.84 15.05 11.10
C VAL A 117 4.22 13.58 11.29
N ALA A 118 4.60 13.17 12.52
CA ALA A 118 4.92 11.78 12.82
C ALA A 118 3.74 10.82 12.59
N ARG A 119 2.52 11.22 12.95
CA ARG A 119 1.31 10.46 12.62
C ARG A 119 1.12 10.37 11.10
N GLY A 120 1.30 11.49 10.39
CA GLY A 120 1.22 11.52 8.94
C GLY A 120 2.24 10.62 8.26
N GLU A 121 3.49 10.64 8.72
CA GLU A 121 4.54 9.75 8.23
C GLU A 121 4.17 8.28 8.40
N TYR A 122 3.74 7.91 9.60
CA TYR A 122 3.28 6.56 9.92
C TYR A 122 2.13 6.10 9.02
N LEU A 123 1.12 6.96 8.84
CA LEU A 123 -0.02 6.66 7.97
C LEU A 123 0.39 6.53 6.50
N VAL A 124 1.29 7.37 6.00
CA VAL A 124 1.74 7.35 4.60
C VAL A 124 2.66 6.17 4.30
N ARG A 125 3.58 5.84 5.22
CA ARG A 125 4.58 4.78 5.00
C ARG A 125 4.06 3.40 5.32
N ALA A 126 3.46 3.21 6.50
CA ALA A 126 3.10 1.90 7.01
C ALA A 126 1.64 1.53 6.71
N VAL A 127 0.68 2.36 7.09
CA VAL A 127 -0.74 2.00 7.03
C VAL A 127 -1.30 2.16 5.61
N GLY A 128 -1.15 3.35 5.02
CA GLY A 128 -1.63 3.67 3.68
C GLY A 128 -0.69 3.24 2.56
N HIS A 129 0.57 2.87 2.90
CA HIS A 129 1.63 2.42 1.98
C HIS A 129 1.70 3.21 0.66
N CYS A 130 1.50 4.53 0.72
CA CYS A 130 1.41 5.41 -0.46
C CYS A 130 2.64 5.30 -1.38
N GLY A 131 3.81 5.06 -0.78
CA GLY A 131 5.06 4.88 -1.50
C GLY A 131 5.08 3.69 -2.47
N GLU A 132 4.25 2.68 -2.26
CA GLU A 132 4.18 1.52 -3.16
C GLU A 132 3.71 1.88 -4.57
N CYS A 133 2.83 2.85 -4.68
CA CYS A 133 2.33 3.36 -5.96
C CYS A 133 3.05 4.64 -6.38
N HIS A 134 3.26 5.58 -5.44
CA HIS A 134 3.72 6.94 -5.73
C HIS A 134 5.25 7.11 -5.73
N THR A 135 6.04 6.05 -5.66
CA THR A 135 7.51 6.13 -5.73
C THR A 135 8.00 5.47 -7.01
N PRO A 136 8.95 6.08 -7.74
CA PRO A 136 9.49 5.47 -8.96
C PRO A 136 10.08 4.09 -8.69
N ARG A 137 10.00 3.21 -9.67
CA ARG A 137 10.60 1.88 -9.62
C ARG A 137 11.62 1.70 -10.75
N SER A 138 12.66 0.96 -10.47
CA SER A 138 13.59 0.52 -11.51
C SER A 138 12.87 -0.33 -12.55
N ALA A 139 12.97 0.03 -13.82
CA ALA A 139 12.37 -0.76 -14.89
C ALA A 139 13.01 -2.16 -15.06
N MET A 140 14.23 -2.35 -14.54
CA MET A 140 14.95 -3.60 -14.63
C MET A 140 14.67 -4.52 -13.44
N THR A 141 14.70 -3.99 -12.23
CA THR A 141 14.59 -4.78 -10.99
C THR A 141 13.23 -4.67 -10.32
N MET A 142 12.40 -3.72 -10.73
CA MET A 142 11.14 -3.33 -10.06
C MET A 142 11.33 -2.85 -8.60
N ALA A 143 12.57 -2.65 -8.18
CA ALA A 143 12.89 -2.10 -6.87
C ALA A 143 12.44 -0.64 -6.76
N VAL A 144 11.95 -0.27 -5.57
CA VAL A 144 11.52 1.10 -5.26
C VAL A 144 12.74 2.02 -5.14
N ASP A 145 12.70 3.18 -5.78
CA ASP A 145 13.74 4.22 -5.66
C ASP A 145 13.44 5.12 -4.45
N ASN A 146 13.88 4.72 -3.28
CA ASN A 146 13.67 5.46 -2.05
C ASN A 146 14.33 6.85 -2.02
N SER A 147 15.29 7.14 -2.92
CA SER A 147 15.87 8.49 -3.04
C SER A 147 14.87 9.49 -3.63
N ARG A 148 13.85 9.00 -4.32
CA ARG A 148 12.74 9.79 -4.89
C ARG A 148 11.39 9.38 -4.30
N PHE A 149 11.37 9.11 -2.99
CA PHE A 149 10.15 8.68 -2.29
C PHE A 149 8.98 9.64 -2.54
N LEU A 150 7.83 9.10 -2.96
CA LEU A 150 6.59 9.81 -3.31
C LEU A 150 6.67 10.74 -4.54
N ALA A 151 7.75 10.67 -5.33
CA ALA A 151 7.91 11.52 -6.51
C ALA A 151 7.11 11.04 -7.74
N GLY A 152 6.20 10.08 -7.58
CA GLY A 152 5.39 9.54 -8.66
C GLY A 152 6.07 8.39 -9.41
N ASN A 153 5.27 7.62 -10.16
CA ASN A 153 5.75 6.46 -10.87
C ASN A 153 5.19 6.46 -12.30
N PRO A 154 6.05 6.38 -13.34
CA PRO A 154 5.60 6.41 -14.72
C PRO A 154 4.80 5.14 -15.09
N LYS A 155 3.99 5.24 -16.14
CA LYS A 155 3.11 4.16 -16.61
C LYS A 155 3.82 2.80 -16.76
N LYS A 156 5.07 2.80 -17.23
CA LYS A 156 5.86 1.58 -17.46
C LYS A 156 6.08 0.74 -16.20
N THR A 157 6.19 1.39 -15.04
CA THR A 157 6.50 0.75 -13.75
C THR A 157 5.40 0.96 -12.70
N GLY A 158 4.36 1.69 -13.08
CA GLY A 158 3.21 1.93 -12.23
C GLY A 158 2.31 0.70 -12.06
N PRO A 159 1.46 0.69 -11.03
CA PRO A 159 0.59 -0.44 -10.74
C PRO A 159 -0.39 -0.67 -11.91
N GLU A 160 -0.47 -1.92 -12.36
CA GLU A 160 -1.30 -2.31 -13.51
C GLU A 160 -1.08 -1.43 -14.77
N GLY A 161 0.14 -0.89 -14.95
CA GLY A 161 0.47 -0.02 -16.08
C GLY A 161 -0.16 1.37 -16.00
N GLN A 162 -0.61 1.82 -14.82
CA GLN A 162 -1.10 3.18 -14.61
C GLN A 162 0.04 4.08 -14.10
N ALA A 163 0.15 5.28 -14.66
CA ALA A 163 0.99 6.30 -14.09
C ALA A 163 0.39 6.82 -12.79
N THR A 164 1.23 7.03 -11.77
CA THR A 164 0.82 7.63 -10.51
C THR A 164 1.52 8.96 -10.31
N PRO A 165 0.80 10.02 -9.89
CA PRO A 165 1.36 11.36 -9.82
C PRO A 165 2.43 11.51 -8.75
N ASN A 166 3.27 12.52 -8.90
CA ASN A 166 4.15 13.03 -7.87
C ASN A 166 3.31 13.68 -6.76
N ILE A 167 3.48 13.20 -5.52
CA ILE A 167 2.78 13.73 -4.34
C ILE A 167 3.74 14.38 -3.34
N THR A 168 4.98 14.69 -3.76
CA THR A 168 5.89 15.56 -3.00
C THR A 168 5.44 17.03 -3.11
N PRO A 169 5.92 17.93 -2.24
CA PRO A 169 5.56 19.34 -2.30
C PRO A 169 6.31 20.13 -3.40
N ASP A 170 6.63 19.48 -4.51
CA ASP A 170 7.18 20.15 -5.70
C ASP A 170 6.09 20.97 -6.39
N LYS A 171 6.37 22.25 -6.67
CA LYS A 171 5.39 23.17 -7.26
C LYS A 171 5.11 22.91 -8.73
N THR A 172 6.06 22.31 -9.43
CA THR A 172 5.97 22.11 -10.88
C THR A 172 5.29 20.79 -11.24
N THR A 173 5.59 19.74 -10.49
CA THR A 173 5.17 18.38 -10.84
C THR A 173 4.41 17.65 -9.74
N GLY A 174 4.32 18.23 -8.55
CA GLY A 174 3.74 17.62 -7.35
C GLY A 174 2.60 18.43 -6.73
N LEU A 175 2.48 18.33 -5.40
CA LEU A 175 1.42 18.99 -4.62
C LEU A 175 1.85 20.34 -4.04
N GLY A 176 2.91 20.98 -4.60
CA GLY A 176 3.47 22.22 -4.02
C GLY A 176 2.47 23.36 -3.90
N ASP A 177 1.58 23.51 -4.89
CA ASP A 177 0.57 24.57 -4.93
C ASP A 177 -0.76 24.18 -4.24
N TRP A 178 -0.90 22.94 -3.78
CA TRP A 178 -2.08 22.51 -3.03
C TRP A 178 -1.97 22.95 -1.57
N THR A 179 -3.07 23.42 -0.99
CA THR A 179 -3.18 23.64 0.46
C THR A 179 -3.38 22.32 1.20
N GLU A 180 -3.13 22.30 2.51
CA GLU A 180 -3.44 21.12 3.35
C GLU A 180 -4.93 20.76 3.26
N GLU A 181 -5.84 21.74 3.26
CA GLU A 181 -7.28 21.53 3.14
C GLU A 181 -7.67 20.90 1.81
N GLN A 182 -6.99 21.25 0.71
CA GLN A 182 -7.24 20.64 -0.60
C GLN A 182 -6.80 19.19 -0.61
N ILE A 183 -5.67 18.85 0.02
CA ILE A 183 -5.22 17.46 0.18
C ILE A 183 -6.21 16.67 1.04
N VAL A 184 -6.67 17.22 2.17
CA VAL A 184 -7.69 16.63 3.03
C VAL A 184 -8.99 16.38 2.27
N THR A 185 -9.44 17.38 1.49
CA THR A 185 -10.65 17.27 0.66
C THR A 185 -10.50 16.17 -0.39
N TYR A 186 -9.35 16.11 -1.06
CA TYR A 186 -9.08 15.07 -2.05
C TYR A 186 -9.13 13.66 -1.44
N LEU A 187 -8.43 13.45 -0.32
CA LEU A 187 -8.41 12.14 0.34
C LEU A 187 -9.78 11.74 0.90
N GLY A 188 -10.55 12.71 1.40
CA GLY A 188 -11.88 12.43 1.96
C GLY A 188 -13.01 12.33 0.94
N THR A 189 -12.85 12.88 -0.26
CA THR A 189 -13.96 12.98 -1.24
C THR A 189 -13.60 12.59 -2.67
N GLY A 190 -12.31 12.51 -3.00
CA GLY A 190 -11.82 12.34 -4.35
C GLY A 190 -11.79 13.61 -5.20
N LYS A 191 -12.24 14.76 -4.70
CA LYS A 191 -12.31 16.02 -5.46
C LYS A 191 -10.96 16.73 -5.50
N ARG A 192 -10.50 17.07 -6.69
CA ARG A 192 -9.28 17.85 -6.95
C ARG A 192 -9.55 19.36 -6.93
N PRO A 193 -8.52 20.22 -6.70
CA PRO A 193 -8.68 21.66 -6.75
C PRO A 193 -9.10 22.24 -8.10
N ASP A 194 -8.79 21.53 -9.19
CA ASP A 194 -9.16 21.89 -10.57
C ASP A 194 -10.59 21.49 -10.93
N GLY A 195 -11.33 20.86 -10.02
CA GLY A 195 -12.70 20.38 -10.22
C GLY A 195 -12.79 18.96 -10.76
N ASP A 196 -11.68 18.35 -11.12
CA ASP A 196 -11.62 16.94 -11.54
C ASP A 196 -11.74 16.00 -10.32
N VAL A 197 -11.86 14.70 -10.57
CA VAL A 197 -12.04 13.68 -9.52
C VAL A 197 -10.95 12.62 -9.58
N ALA A 198 -10.76 11.93 -8.47
CA ALA A 198 -9.90 10.76 -8.40
C ALA A 198 -10.39 9.68 -9.36
N GLY A 199 -9.46 8.98 -10.00
CA GLY A 199 -9.74 7.82 -10.83
C GLY A 199 -8.87 6.62 -10.48
N GLY A 200 -9.21 5.46 -11.05
CA GLY A 200 -8.44 4.23 -10.90
C GLY A 200 -8.28 3.79 -9.45
N PHE A 201 -7.06 3.38 -9.08
CA PHE A 201 -6.77 2.90 -7.72
C PHE A 201 -6.99 3.95 -6.62
N MET A 202 -6.80 5.24 -6.91
CA MET A 202 -7.06 6.27 -5.91
C MET A 202 -8.55 6.43 -5.63
N GLU A 203 -9.40 6.34 -6.64
CA GLU A 203 -10.86 6.31 -6.45
C GLU A 203 -11.26 5.11 -5.59
N GLU A 204 -10.75 3.90 -5.95
CA GLU A 204 -11.01 2.68 -5.17
C GLU A 204 -10.54 2.81 -3.71
N GLY A 205 -9.36 3.38 -3.48
CA GLY A 205 -8.80 3.59 -2.14
C GLY A 205 -9.55 4.64 -1.32
N ILE A 206 -10.05 5.70 -1.96
CA ILE A 206 -10.84 6.73 -1.31
C ILE A 206 -12.23 6.21 -0.95
N GLN A 207 -12.92 5.61 -1.92
CA GLN A 207 -14.29 5.16 -1.72
C GLN A 207 -14.38 3.89 -0.87
N GLY A 208 -13.48 2.93 -1.08
CA GLY A 208 -13.48 1.64 -0.41
C GLY A 208 -14.83 0.90 -0.47
N THR A 209 -14.81 -0.41 -0.47
CA THR A 209 -16.06 -1.19 -0.41
C THR A 209 -16.56 -1.33 1.03
N LEU A 210 -15.66 -1.59 1.98
CA LEU A 210 -15.96 -1.74 3.41
C LEU A 210 -15.48 -0.52 4.20
N ALA A 211 -14.33 0.04 3.84
CA ALA A 211 -13.74 1.26 4.39
C ALA A 211 -12.75 1.85 3.38
N GLY A 212 -12.58 3.17 3.37
CA GLY A 212 -11.65 3.89 2.51
C GLY A 212 -11.10 5.13 3.18
N PHE A 213 -10.28 5.90 2.47
CA PHE A 213 -9.75 7.15 3.03
C PHE A 213 -10.85 8.14 3.45
N LYS A 214 -12.02 8.11 2.80
CA LYS A 214 -13.19 8.90 3.19
C LYS A 214 -13.68 8.63 4.61
N ASP A 215 -13.38 7.44 5.17
CA ASP A 215 -13.82 7.02 6.50
C ASP A 215 -12.76 7.33 7.57
N MET A 216 -11.60 7.87 7.18
CA MET A 216 -10.56 8.31 8.10
C MET A 216 -11.01 9.51 8.93
N THR A 217 -10.47 9.64 10.13
CA THR A 217 -10.70 10.85 10.94
C THR A 217 -10.12 12.08 10.24
N LYS A 218 -10.75 13.24 10.42
CA LYS A 218 -10.22 14.49 9.89
C LYS A 218 -8.80 14.77 10.40
N ALA A 219 -8.50 14.38 11.65
CA ALA A 219 -7.18 14.55 12.25
C ALA A 219 -6.10 13.72 11.52
N ASP A 220 -6.42 12.48 11.14
CA ASP A 220 -5.51 11.63 10.38
C ASP A 220 -5.30 12.15 8.95
N LEU A 221 -6.36 12.59 8.27
CA LEU A 221 -6.24 13.23 6.95
C LEU A 221 -5.38 14.49 7.00
N GLN A 222 -5.54 15.32 8.04
CA GLN A 222 -4.68 16.48 8.28
C GLN A 222 -3.23 16.10 8.58
N ALA A 223 -3.01 15.03 9.34
CA ALA A 223 -1.66 14.53 9.61
C ALA A 223 -0.95 14.09 8.32
N ILE A 224 -1.66 13.35 7.44
CA ILE A 224 -1.16 12.98 6.11
C ILE A 224 -0.80 14.24 5.30
N ALA A 225 -1.71 15.21 5.21
CA ALA A 225 -1.47 16.44 4.45
C ALA A 225 -0.23 17.20 4.95
N ARG A 226 -0.08 17.35 6.27
CA ARG A 226 1.10 17.99 6.90
C ARG A 226 2.39 17.25 6.58
N TYR A 227 2.37 15.91 6.66
CA TYR A 227 3.55 15.11 6.30
C TYR A 227 3.93 15.31 4.83
N LEU A 228 2.98 15.20 3.89
CA LEU A 228 3.23 15.40 2.47
C LEU A 228 3.77 16.81 2.15
N LYS A 229 3.38 17.83 2.92
CA LYS A 229 3.91 19.20 2.78
C LYS A 229 5.26 19.39 3.45
N SER A 230 5.68 18.51 4.36
CA SER A 230 6.92 18.62 5.13
C SER A 230 8.12 17.86 4.53
N ILE A 231 7.90 16.92 3.63
CA ILE A 231 8.97 16.14 3.01
C ILE A 231 9.70 16.96 1.92
N PRO A 232 10.93 16.56 1.53
CA PRO A 232 11.64 17.21 0.45
C PRO A 232 10.86 17.21 -0.87
N ALA A 233 10.83 18.36 -1.54
CA ALA A 233 10.29 18.46 -2.89
C ALA A 233 11.21 17.74 -3.88
N VAL A 234 10.64 16.91 -4.73
CA VAL A 234 11.36 16.20 -5.80
C VAL A 234 10.68 16.51 -7.13
N THR A 235 11.36 17.17 -8.03
CA THR A 235 10.83 17.41 -9.38
C THR A 235 10.90 16.11 -10.18
N ASN A 236 9.76 15.60 -10.60
CA ASN A 236 9.65 14.40 -11.43
C ASN A 236 8.40 14.49 -12.32
N LYS A 237 8.61 14.73 -13.61
CA LYS A 237 7.52 14.74 -14.58
C LYS A 237 7.15 13.30 -14.94
N ILE A 238 5.91 12.94 -14.70
CA ILE A 238 5.37 11.61 -14.99
C ILE A 238 4.85 11.60 -16.44
N GLU A 239 5.36 10.68 -17.24
CA GLU A 239 4.98 10.45 -18.64
C GLU A 239 4.27 9.11 -18.82
#